data_4dbb7a0bb390371b8b9aa57b5d966a2c
#
_entry.id   4dbb7a0bb390371b8b9aa57b5d966a2c
#
_cell.length_a   1.000
_cell.length_b   1.000
_cell.length_c   1.000
_cell.angle_alpha   90.00
_cell.angle_beta   90.00
_cell.angle_gamma   90.00
#
_symmetry.space_group_name_H-M   'P 1'
#
loop_
_entity.id
_entity.type
_entity.pdbx_description
1 polymer ?
#
loop_
_entity_poly.entity_id
_entity_poly.type
_entity_poly.pdbx_seq_one_letter_code
_entity_poly.pdbx_strand_id
1 'polypeptide(L)'
;MVKNICKLLIMGFLLTGVVSAEEYTQVHAEHILVRTAAEAQQIKREIDNGASFEAYARAYSLCPSGRNGGDLGYFGHGQMVKEFEKAAFATPVGEVSKPVYTQFGWHLIKVLDKE
;
A
#
# COMPACT_ATOMS: atom_id res chain seq x y z
N MET A 1 -4.49 18.15 6.14
CA MET A 1 -4.16 18.07 6.43
C MET A 1 -3.59 18.19 6.85
N VAL A 2 -3.49 17.97 6.90
CA VAL A 2 -2.85 17.96 7.24
C VAL A 2 -2.07 17.90 7.28
N LYS A 3 -2.01 18.02 7.22
CA LYS A 3 -1.38 17.82 7.30
C LYS A 3 -0.42 18.24 7.19
N ASN A 4 -0.35 18.57 7.05
CA ASN A 4 0.40 18.94 7.06
C ASN A 4 1.08 19.59 7.45
N ILE A 5 1.29 19.93 7.58
CA ILE A 5 1.86 20.45 8.01
C ILE A 5 2.50 20.90 8.53
N CYS A 6 2.67 21.12 8.86
CA CYS A 6 3.17 21.39 9.32
C CYS A 6 3.80 21.58 9.67
N LYS A 7 3.90 21.89 9.79
CA LYS A 7 4.25 21.95 10.20
C LYS A 7 4.97 22.29 10.64
N LEU A 8 5.33 22.55 10.88
CA LEU A 8 5.77 22.81 11.40
C LEU A 8 6.33 23.06 12.01
N LEU A 9 6.68 23.16 12.45
CA LEU A 9 7.05 23.18 13.13
C LEU A 9 7.68 23.15 13.77
N ILE A 10 7.99 23.17 14.20
CA ILE A 10 8.32 22.82 14.81
C ILE A 10 8.97 22.61 15.39
N MET A 11 9.32 22.71 15.81
CA MET A 11 9.67 22.20 16.33
C MET A 11 10.02 21.83 16.91
N GLY A 12 10.36 21.85 17.27
CA GLY A 12 10.46 21.11 17.81
C GLY A 12 10.74 20.68 18.21
N PHE A 13 10.67 20.39 18.27
CA PHE A 13 10.51 19.60 18.43
C PHE A 13 10.62 19.06 18.30
N LEU A 14 10.79 19.31 18.47
CA LEU A 14 10.63 18.55 18.15
C LEU A 14 10.24 17.90 17.81
N LEU A 15 10.02 17.77 17.66
CA LEU A 15 9.55 17.11 17.21
C LEU A 15 8.95 16.79 16.62
N THR A 16 8.81 16.69 16.21
CA THR A 16 8.22 16.39 15.46
C THR A 16 7.45 16.10 14.71
N GLY A 17 6.86 16.05 14.58
CA GLY A 17 5.55 15.93 13.98
C GLY A 17 5.34 14.94 12.88
N VAL A 18 6.01 13.85 12.87
CA VAL A 18 5.80 12.78 11.90
C VAL A 18 4.66 11.89 12.39
N VAL A 19 3.64 11.68 11.53
CA VAL A 19 2.56 10.74 11.83
C VAL A 19 3.07 9.33 11.57
N SER A 20 3.08 8.49 12.61
CA SER A 20 3.55 7.12 12.48
C SER A 20 2.42 6.21 11.98
N ALA A 21 2.80 5.04 11.45
CA ALA A 21 1.82 4.06 10.98
C ALA A 21 0.90 3.58 12.10
N GLU A 22 1.39 3.61 13.36
CA GLU A 22 0.59 3.17 14.51
C GLU A 22 -0.54 4.11 14.85
N GLU A 23 -0.50 5.37 14.35
CA GLU A 23 -1.57 6.32 14.64
C GLU A 23 -2.82 6.06 13.83
N TYR A 24 -2.74 5.24 12.80
CA TYR A 24 -3.90 4.87 12.01
C TYR A 24 -4.44 3.54 12.52
N THR A 25 -5.75 3.38 12.41
CA THR A 25 -6.40 2.13 12.81
C THR A 25 -6.81 1.29 11.62
N GLN A 26 -6.99 1.92 10.44
CA GLN A 26 -7.41 1.23 9.23
C GLN A 26 -6.72 1.77 8.00
N VAL A 27 -6.58 0.91 7.00
CA VAL A 27 -6.06 1.25 5.69
C VAL A 27 -7.02 0.73 4.63
N HIS A 28 -7.33 1.56 3.63
CA HIS A 28 -8.01 1.12 2.43
C HIS A 28 -6.96 0.94 1.34
N ALA A 29 -6.83 -0.27 0.85
CA ALA A 29 -5.78 -0.58 -0.12
C ALA A 29 -6.28 -1.47 -1.24
N GLU A 30 -5.54 -1.42 -2.35
CA GLU A 30 -5.63 -2.36 -3.45
C GLU A 30 -4.34 -3.15 -3.50
N HIS A 31 -4.37 -4.37 -4.03
CA HIS A 31 -3.14 -5.12 -4.23
C HIS A 31 -3.16 -5.96 -5.49
N ILE A 32 -1.96 -6.31 -5.94
CA ILE A 32 -1.74 -7.24 -7.03
C ILE A 32 -0.86 -8.36 -6.49
N LEU A 33 -1.31 -9.61 -6.60
CA LEU A 33 -0.56 -10.78 -6.16
C LEU A 33 -0.03 -11.52 -7.37
N VAL A 34 1.28 -11.75 -7.40
CA VAL A 34 1.93 -12.54 -8.46
C VAL A 34 2.91 -13.53 -7.83
N ARG A 35 3.43 -14.44 -8.64
CA ARG A 35 4.24 -15.55 -8.14
C ARG A 35 5.68 -15.19 -7.86
N THR A 36 6.25 -14.27 -8.62
CA THR A 36 7.69 -14.01 -8.55
C THR A 36 7.96 -12.54 -8.30
N ALA A 37 9.13 -12.31 -7.69
CA ALA A 37 9.61 -10.94 -7.50
C ALA A 37 9.82 -10.24 -8.85
N ALA A 38 10.28 -10.97 -9.86
CA ALA A 38 10.54 -10.39 -11.17
C ALA A 38 9.27 -9.86 -11.81
N GLU A 39 8.16 -10.63 -11.71
CA GLU A 39 6.87 -10.15 -12.19
C GLU A 39 6.41 -8.90 -11.46
N ALA A 40 6.53 -8.91 -10.14
CA ALA A 40 6.10 -7.76 -9.33
C ALA A 40 6.92 -6.52 -9.69
N GLN A 41 8.23 -6.67 -9.86
CA GLN A 41 9.11 -5.57 -10.23
C GLN A 41 8.79 -5.02 -11.61
N GLN A 42 8.49 -5.91 -12.55
CA GLN A 42 8.11 -5.49 -13.91
C GLN A 42 6.82 -4.67 -13.89
N ILE A 43 5.81 -5.17 -13.18
CA ILE A 43 4.53 -4.46 -13.08
C ILE A 43 4.73 -3.12 -12.38
N LYS A 44 5.53 -3.09 -11.31
CA LYS A 44 5.82 -1.85 -10.59
C LYS A 44 6.42 -0.80 -11.52
N ARG A 45 7.38 -1.20 -12.36
CA ARG A 45 7.99 -0.26 -13.32
C ARG A 45 6.95 0.30 -14.28
N GLU A 46 6.04 -0.54 -14.74
CA GLU A 46 5.02 -0.09 -15.70
C GLU A 46 4.02 0.84 -15.05
N ILE A 47 3.64 0.57 -13.79
CA ILE A 47 2.75 1.44 -13.05
C ILE A 47 3.46 2.78 -12.77
N ASP A 48 4.72 2.75 -12.39
CA ASP A 48 5.51 3.97 -12.18
C ASP A 48 5.60 4.82 -13.45
N ASN A 49 5.49 4.19 -14.61
CA ASN A 49 5.52 4.86 -15.91
C ASN A 49 4.12 5.24 -16.41
N GLY A 50 3.10 5.12 -15.55
CA GLY A 50 1.77 5.61 -15.87
C GLY A 50 0.71 4.57 -16.16
N ALA A 51 1.05 3.28 -16.08
CA ALA A 51 0.04 2.23 -16.29
C ALA A 51 -0.95 2.18 -15.13
N SER A 52 -2.17 1.71 -15.42
CA SER A 52 -3.21 1.62 -14.42
C SER A 52 -2.99 0.44 -13.48
N PHE A 53 -2.91 0.72 -12.19
CA PHE A 53 -2.80 -0.33 -11.17
C PHE A 53 -4.00 -1.27 -11.25
N GLU A 54 -5.20 -0.70 -11.33
CA GLU A 54 -6.43 -1.49 -11.32
C GLU A 54 -6.55 -2.40 -12.56
N ALA A 55 -6.11 -1.88 -13.72
CA ALA A 55 -6.13 -2.69 -14.94
C ALA A 55 -5.14 -3.86 -14.81
N TYR A 56 -3.97 -3.62 -14.23
CA TYR A 56 -2.98 -4.68 -14.02
C TYR A 56 -3.46 -5.71 -12.99
N ALA A 57 -4.17 -5.25 -11.95
CA ALA A 57 -4.76 -6.16 -10.98
C ALA A 57 -5.78 -7.08 -11.65
N ARG A 58 -6.64 -6.52 -12.51
CA ARG A 58 -7.63 -7.33 -13.23
C ARG A 58 -6.98 -8.33 -14.19
N ALA A 59 -5.89 -7.92 -14.83
CA ALA A 59 -5.24 -8.77 -15.83
C ALA A 59 -4.35 -9.85 -15.23
N TYR A 60 -3.67 -9.56 -14.13
CA TYR A 60 -2.56 -10.42 -13.69
C TYR A 60 -2.62 -10.89 -12.25
N SER A 61 -3.45 -10.29 -11.41
CA SER A 61 -3.47 -10.67 -10.00
C SER A 61 -4.01 -12.09 -9.83
N LEU A 62 -3.32 -12.87 -9.00
CA LEU A 62 -3.75 -14.22 -8.66
C LEU A 62 -4.82 -14.22 -7.57
N CYS A 63 -5.04 -13.08 -6.91
CA CYS A 63 -6.06 -12.97 -5.88
C CYS A 63 -7.41 -12.66 -6.51
N PRO A 64 -8.52 -13.24 -5.98
CA PRO A 64 -9.87 -12.93 -6.50
C PRO A 64 -10.21 -11.44 -6.47
N SER A 65 -9.62 -10.66 -5.56
CA SER A 65 -9.82 -9.21 -5.52
C SER A 65 -9.41 -8.52 -6.81
N GLY A 66 -8.60 -9.19 -7.65
CA GLY A 66 -8.20 -8.64 -8.94
C GLY A 66 -9.38 -8.25 -9.80
N ARG A 67 -10.52 -8.94 -9.68
CA ARG A 67 -11.73 -8.62 -10.44
C ARG A 67 -12.24 -7.21 -10.16
N ASN A 68 -11.97 -6.70 -8.97
CA ASN A 68 -12.36 -5.36 -8.55
C ASN A 68 -11.16 -4.42 -8.52
N GLY A 69 -10.20 -4.62 -9.42
CA GLY A 69 -9.02 -3.77 -9.48
C GLY A 69 -8.05 -3.97 -8.31
N GLY A 70 -8.21 -5.07 -7.59
CA GLY A 70 -7.38 -5.38 -6.43
C GLY A 70 -7.92 -4.83 -5.11
N ASP A 71 -9.11 -4.23 -5.13
CA ASP A 71 -9.65 -3.54 -3.96
C ASP A 71 -9.93 -4.52 -2.81
N LEU A 72 -9.32 -4.24 -1.65
CA LEU A 72 -9.50 -5.02 -0.43
C LEU A 72 -10.44 -4.33 0.57
N GLY A 73 -10.88 -3.11 0.25
CA GLY A 73 -11.62 -2.31 1.21
C GLY A 73 -10.74 -1.85 2.36
N TYR A 74 -11.36 -1.45 3.45
CA TYR A 74 -10.64 -1.08 4.67
C TYR A 74 -10.34 -2.32 5.50
N PHE A 75 -9.15 -2.35 6.08
CA PHE A 75 -8.78 -3.40 7.03
C PHE A 75 -7.95 -2.79 8.15
N GLY A 76 -8.07 -3.39 9.32
CA GLY A 76 -7.35 -2.97 10.50
C GLY A 76 -6.22 -3.91 10.85
N HIS A 77 -5.61 -3.66 11.99
CA HIS A 77 -4.54 -4.51 12.50
C HIS A 77 -5.08 -5.91 12.81
N GLY A 78 -4.28 -6.91 12.47
CA GLY A 78 -4.62 -8.31 12.76
C GLY A 78 -5.48 -8.99 11.72
N GLN A 79 -5.90 -8.30 10.66
CA GLN A 79 -6.78 -8.86 9.64
C GLN A 79 -6.02 -9.43 8.43
N MET A 80 -4.81 -8.94 8.20
CA MET A 80 -3.95 -9.41 7.09
C MET A 80 -2.71 -10.06 7.66
N VAL A 81 -2.01 -10.86 6.82
CA VAL A 81 -0.73 -11.39 7.27
C VAL A 81 0.21 -10.24 7.60
N LYS A 82 1.11 -10.49 8.55
CA LYS A 82 1.91 -9.44 9.18
C LYS A 82 2.71 -8.63 8.16
N GLU A 83 3.36 -9.29 7.22
CA GLU A 83 4.20 -8.60 6.23
C GLU A 83 3.37 -7.66 5.37
N PHE A 84 2.17 -8.11 4.98
CA PHE A 84 1.26 -7.28 4.18
C PHE A 84 0.78 -6.08 4.98
N GLU A 85 0.32 -6.33 6.20
CA GLU A 85 -0.18 -5.25 7.07
C GLU A 85 0.89 -4.19 7.28
N LYS A 86 2.10 -4.61 7.64
CA LYS A 86 3.19 -3.68 7.91
C LYS A 86 3.46 -2.79 6.70
N ALA A 87 3.53 -3.38 5.51
CA ALA A 87 3.80 -2.63 4.29
C ALA A 87 2.64 -1.68 3.97
N ALA A 88 1.40 -2.13 4.13
CA ALA A 88 0.24 -1.30 3.82
C ALA A 88 0.17 -0.08 4.74
N PHE A 89 0.42 -0.27 6.04
CA PHE A 89 0.39 0.85 6.97
C PHE A 89 1.56 1.81 6.78
N ALA A 90 2.69 1.32 6.26
CA ALA A 90 3.88 2.15 6.04
C ALA A 90 3.87 2.89 4.70
N THR A 91 3.09 2.43 3.73
CA THR A 91 3.05 3.05 2.40
C THR A 91 2.20 4.31 2.45
N PRO A 92 2.71 5.45 1.99
CA PRO A 92 1.91 6.68 1.99
C PRO A 92 0.66 6.58 1.12
N VAL A 93 -0.38 7.32 1.50
CA VAL A 93 -1.61 7.40 0.71
C VAL A 93 -1.27 7.89 -0.70
N GLY A 94 -1.83 7.22 -1.69
CA GLY A 94 -1.63 7.55 -3.10
C GLY A 94 -0.44 6.87 -3.74
N GLU A 95 0.35 6.13 -2.97
CA GLU A 95 1.56 5.49 -3.48
C GLU A 95 1.41 3.98 -3.55
N VAL A 96 2.30 3.36 -4.33
CA VAL A 96 2.38 1.92 -4.48
C VAL A 96 3.66 1.43 -3.80
N SER A 97 3.54 0.39 -3.00
CA SER A 97 4.67 -0.18 -2.26
C SER A 97 5.69 -0.81 -3.19
N LYS A 98 6.89 -1.04 -2.66
CA LYS A 98 7.82 -2.00 -3.26
C LYS A 98 7.18 -3.39 -3.19
N PRO A 99 7.66 -4.34 -4.01
CA PRO A 99 7.18 -5.72 -3.89
C PRO A 99 7.35 -6.25 -2.46
N VAL A 100 6.31 -6.89 -1.94
CA VAL A 100 6.25 -7.41 -0.58
C VAL A 100 6.03 -8.91 -0.63
N TYR A 101 6.92 -9.67 -0.01
CA TYR A 101 6.80 -11.12 0.04
C TYR A 101 5.92 -11.56 1.21
N THR A 102 4.97 -12.47 0.92
CA THR A 102 4.20 -13.16 1.95
C THR A 102 4.15 -14.64 1.58
N GLN A 103 3.55 -15.45 2.46
CA GLN A 103 3.38 -16.89 2.16
C GLN A 103 2.56 -17.13 0.89
N PHE A 104 1.80 -16.14 0.42
CA PHE A 104 0.98 -16.28 -0.79
C PHE A 104 1.71 -15.93 -2.07
N GLY A 105 2.82 -15.22 -1.98
CA GLY A 105 3.59 -14.78 -3.12
C GLY A 105 4.05 -13.34 -2.96
N TRP A 106 4.14 -12.62 -4.08
CA TRP A 106 4.62 -11.25 -4.08
C TRP A 106 3.48 -10.28 -4.35
N HIS A 107 3.39 -9.25 -3.53
CA HIS A 107 2.32 -8.26 -3.59
C HIS A 107 2.86 -6.89 -3.96
N LEU A 108 2.10 -6.16 -4.76
CA LEU A 108 2.20 -4.71 -4.85
C LEU A 108 0.97 -4.14 -4.15
N ILE A 109 1.16 -3.13 -3.32
CA ILE A 109 0.08 -2.59 -2.49
C ILE A 109 -0.07 -1.11 -2.81
N LYS A 110 -1.26 -0.70 -3.23
CA LYS A 110 -1.58 0.71 -3.45
C LYS A 110 -2.49 1.18 -2.32
N VAL A 111 -2.05 2.18 -1.59
CA VAL A 111 -2.82 2.71 -0.45
C VAL A 111 -3.69 3.85 -0.93
N LEU A 112 -4.99 3.73 -0.73
CA LEU A 112 -5.97 4.72 -1.16
C LEU A 112 -6.33 5.70 -0.05
N ASP A 113 -6.37 5.22 1.20
CA ASP A 113 -6.77 6.04 2.33
C ASP A 113 -6.31 5.39 3.63
N LYS A 114 -6.21 6.19 4.69
CA LYS A 114 -5.92 5.72 6.05
C LYS A 114 -6.81 6.46 7.03
N GLU A 115 -7.25 5.73 8.05
CA GLU A 115 -8.08 6.32 9.11
C GLU A 115 -7.55 6.02 10.49
#